data_c09ed564059658d1779779f43a483f33
#
_entry.id   c09ed564059658d1779779f43a483f33
#
_cell.length_a   1.000
_cell.length_b   1.000
_cell.length_c   1.000
_cell.angle_alpha   90.00
_cell.angle_beta   90.00
_cell.angle_gamma   90.00
#
_symmetry.space_group_name_H-M   'P 1'
#
loop_
_entity.id
_entity.type
_entity.pdbx_description
1 polymer ?
#
loop_
_entity_poly.entity_id
_entity_poly.type
_entity_poly.pdbx_seq_one_letter_code
_entity_poly.pdbx_strand_id
1 'polypeptide(L)'
;MLLPSIAQSQVILKNWSIEDHSGKAQIFVSDDTLEIITPKGFTLWYNQRMTGDYEISYRIKMPMQGSEYDRLSDLNCFWGANDPEHPNNLFARSGWRNGIFQHYKTLNLFYVGYGGNHNSTTRFRQYFGTKADTNDAVARPVIKEYTDKAHLLLPDKWYHIRICVKKGITTYRINGEELFRLPIKAHEGDGHFGLRLLENHVLFTDFQIKKLNNK
;
A
#
# COMPACT_ATOMS: atom_id res chain seq x y z
N MET A 1 -24.79 1.56 17.90
CA MET A 1 -23.90 1.32 16.77
C MET A 1 -24.39 0.05 16.07
N LEU A 2 -24.98 0.18 14.89
CA LEU A 2 -25.48 -1.00 14.14
C LEU A 2 -24.28 -1.66 13.46
N LEU A 3 -24.03 -2.92 13.75
CA LEU A 3 -23.04 -3.72 13.02
C LEU A 3 -23.52 -3.88 11.57
N PRO A 4 -22.68 -3.70 10.55
CA PRO A 4 -23.05 -3.95 9.17
C PRO A 4 -23.48 -5.40 8.98
N SER A 5 -24.40 -5.65 8.07
CA SER A 5 -24.81 -7.03 7.79
C SER A 5 -23.64 -7.82 7.21
N ILE A 6 -23.53 -9.11 7.51
CA ILE A 6 -22.48 -10.00 7.00
C ILE A 6 -22.41 -9.95 5.45
N ALA A 7 -23.54 -9.77 4.78
CA ALA A 7 -23.60 -9.64 3.33
C ALA A 7 -22.88 -8.36 2.81
N GLN A 8 -23.00 -7.24 3.50
CA GLN A 8 -22.33 -5.97 3.12
C GLN A 8 -20.81 -6.07 3.29
N SER A 9 -20.35 -6.68 4.37
CA SER A 9 -18.91 -6.93 4.62
C SER A 9 -18.30 -7.81 3.52
N GLN A 10 -18.97 -8.87 3.09
CA GLN A 10 -18.52 -9.74 1.99
C GLN A 10 -18.45 -9.02 0.65
N VAL A 11 -19.38 -8.10 0.37
CA VAL A 11 -19.39 -7.33 -0.88
C VAL A 11 -18.19 -6.36 -0.96
N ILE A 12 -17.81 -5.73 0.14
CA ILE A 12 -16.67 -4.81 0.17
C ILE A 12 -15.36 -5.57 0.00
N LEU A 13 -15.18 -6.70 0.69
CA LEU A 13 -13.93 -7.46 0.68
C LEU A 13 -13.74 -8.34 -0.57
N LYS A 14 -14.77 -8.59 -1.38
CA LYS A 14 -14.66 -9.44 -2.60
C LYS A 14 -13.62 -8.95 -3.62
N ASN A 15 -13.31 -7.65 -3.61
CA ASN A 15 -12.33 -7.05 -4.52
C ASN A 15 -10.90 -7.05 -3.94
N TRP A 16 -10.70 -7.71 -2.80
CA TRP A 16 -9.44 -7.69 -2.10
C TRP A 16 -8.94 -9.10 -1.81
N SER A 17 -7.61 -9.27 -1.89
CA SER A 17 -6.89 -10.46 -1.45
C SER A 17 -5.99 -10.12 -0.29
N ILE A 18 -5.91 -11.02 0.68
CA ILE A 18 -5.20 -10.82 1.94
C ILE A 18 -3.97 -11.72 1.97
N GLU A 19 -2.84 -11.14 2.33
CA GLU A 19 -1.63 -11.85 2.74
C GLU A 19 -1.35 -11.46 4.20
N ASP A 20 -1.51 -12.40 5.12
CA ASP A 20 -1.40 -12.19 6.57
C ASP A 20 -0.40 -13.17 7.20
N HIS A 21 0.74 -12.65 7.65
CA HIS A 21 1.80 -13.46 8.26
C HIS A 21 1.39 -14.04 9.60
N SER A 22 0.47 -13.40 10.31
CA SER A 22 0.00 -13.88 11.61
C SER A 22 -1.08 -14.94 11.50
N GLY A 23 -1.88 -14.90 10.42
CA GLY A 23 -3.16 -15.61 10.31
C GLY A 23 -4.20 -15.15 11.36
N LYS A 24 -3.98 -13.99 12.00
CA LYS A 24 -4.82 -13.44 13.08
C LYS A 24 -5.23 -11.99 12.86
N ALA A 25 -4.99 -11.43 11.67
CA ALA A 25 -5.47 -10.11 11.35
C ALA A 25 -6.99 -10.05 11.43
N GLN A 26 -7.52 -8.95 11.95
CA GLN A 26 -8.95 -8.71 12.06
C GLN A 26 -9.33 -7.55 11.13
N ILE A 27 -10.41 -7.70 10.40
CA ILE A 27 -10.97 -6.66 9.54
C ILE A 27 -12.43 -6.50 9.87
N PHE A 28 -12.78 -5.32 10.37
CA PHE A 28 -14.15 -4.91 10.61
C PHE A 28 -14.58 -3.94 9.52
N VAL A 29 -15.81 -4.10 9.04
CA VAL A 29 -16.36 -3.27 7.97
C VAL A 29 -17.51 -2.44 8.55
N SER A 30 -17.43 -1.13 8.39
CA SER A 30 -18.51 -0.21 8.74
C SER A 30 -18.71 0.78 7.60
N ASP A 31 -19.83 0.71 6.90
CA ASP A 31 -20.10 1.44 5.66
C ASP A 31 -18.99 1.18 4.62
N ASP A 32 -18.23 2.19 4.22
CA ASP A 32 -17.10 2.11 3.29
C ASP A 32 -15.73 2.05 4.01
N THR A 33 -15.73 1.97 5.34
CA THR A 33 -14.52 1.97 6.16
C THR A 33 -14.14 0.55 6.57
N LEU A 34 -12.87 0.22 6.35
CA LEU A 34 -12.22 -0.97 6.89
C LEU A 34 -11.41 -0.58 8.11
N GLU A 35 -11.75 -1.12 9.27
CA GLU A 35 -10.88 -1.11 10.45
C GLU A 35 -10.04 -2.39 10.42
N ILE A 36 -8.72 -2.23 10.34
CA ILE A 36 -7.78 -3.33 10.17
C ILE A 36 -6.83 -3.36 11.37
N ILE A 37 -6.81 -4.50 12.08
CA ILE A 37 -5.90 -4.75 13.19
C ILE A 37 -5.02 -5.94 12.80
N THR A 38 -3.70 -5.74 12.76
CA THR A 38 -2.76 -6.76 12.31
C THR A 38 -1.60 -6.95 13.28
N PRO A 39 -1.44 -8.19 13.85
CA PRO A 39 -0.36 -8.50 14.81
C PRO A 39 1.02 -8.61 14.17
N LYS A 40 1.10 -8.81 12.85
CA LYS A 40 2.36 -8.97 12.10
C LYS A 40 2.25 -8.33 10.73
N GLY A 41 3.16 -8.71 9.83
CA GLY A 41 3.14 -8.25 8.45
C GLY A 41 1.86 -8.64 7.73
N PHE A 42 1.24 -7.66 7.07
CA PHE A 42 -0.05 -7.82 6.40
C PHE A 42 -0.07 -7.02 5.11
N THR A 43 -0.67 -7.55 4.05
CA THR A 43 -0.93 -6.80 2.82
C THR A 43 -2.35 -7.05 2.33
N LEU A 44 -3.09 -5.96 2.13
CA LEU A 44 -4.41 -5.96 1.51
C LEU A 44 -4.24 -5.56 0.05
N TRP A 45 -4.37 -6.51 -0.87
CA TRP A 45 -4.21 -6.30 -2.29
C TRP A 45 -5.55 -6.03 -2.99
N TYR A 46 -5.61 -4.98 -3.79
CA TYR A 46 -6.74 -4.77 -4.69
C TYR A 46 -6.63 -5.72 -5.89
N ASN A 47 -7.68 -6.53 -6.12
CA ASN A 47 -7.66 -7.64 -7.09
C ASN A 47 -7.63 -7.19 -8.55
N GLN A 48 -8.08 -5.98 -8.85
CA GLN A 48 -8.05 -5.46 -10.20
C GLN A 48 -6.67 -4.94 -10.57
N ARG A 49 -6.15 -5.37 -11.72
CA ARG A 49 -4.95 -4.82 -12.32
C ARG A 49 -5.26 -3.47 -12.97
N MET A 50 -4.46 -2.46 -12.66
CA MET A 50 -4.51 -1.15 -13.30
C MET A 50 -3.50 -1.10 -14.44
N THR A 51 -3.85 -0.41 -15.54
CA THR A 51 -2.98 -0.23 -16.71
C THR A 51 -3.15 1.16 -17.30
N GLY A 52 -2.08 1.69 -17.90
CA GLY A 52 -2.06 3.01 -18.51
C GLY A 52 -2.16 4.14 -17.49
N ASP A 53 -2.89 5.19 -17.83
CA ASP A 53 -3.04 6.37 -16.96
C ASP A 53 -4.18 6.16 -15.94
N TYR A 54 -3.86 6.26 -14.66
CA TYR A 54 -4.84 6.10 -13.56
C TYR A 54 -4.48 6.93 -12.32
N GLU A 55 -5.46 7.10 -11.45
CA GLU A 55 -5.30 7.66 -10.11
C GLU A 55 -5.94 6.72 -9.08
N ILE A 56 -5.22 6.50 -7.98
CA ILE A 56 -5.72 5.83 -6.78
C ILE A 56 -5.87 6.91 -5.71
N SER A 57 -6.99 6.91 -5.00
CA SER A 57 -7.16 7.77 -3.83
C SER A 57 -7.82 7.02 -2.69
N TYR A 58 -7.44 7.36 -1.45
CA TYR A 58 -8.04 6.83 -0.24
C TYR A 58 -7.75 7.74 0.96
N ARG A 59 -8.51 7.54 2.03
CA ARG A 59 -8.20 8.14 3.33
C ARG A 59 -7.82 7.05 4.32
N ILE A 60 -6.87 7.37 5.19
CA ILE A 60 -6.35 6.42 6.16
C ILE A 60 -5.95 7.16 7.44
N LYS A 61 -6.18 6.50 8.59
CA LYS A 61 -5.81 7.00 9.91
C LYS A 61 -5.24 5.86 10.74
N MET A 62 -4.26 6.17 11.59
CA MET A 62 -3.76 5.28 12.63
C MET A 62 -4.30 5.77 13.98
N PRO A 63 -5.28 5.06 14.59
CA PRO A 63 -5.72 5.33 15.94
C PRO A 63 -4.59 5.14 16.95
N MET A 64 -4.51 6.04 17.93
CA MET A 64 -3.53 5.97 19.03
C MET A 64 -4.28 6.12 20.35
N GLN A 65 -5.16 5.15 20.66
CA GLN A 65 -6.08 5.17 21.79
C GLN A 65 -5.68 4.20 22.91
N GLY A 66 -4.49 3.57 22.78
CA GLY A 66 -3.93 2.64 23.76
C GLY A 66 -4.30 1.18 23.55
N SER A 67 -4.75 0.80 22.37
CA SER A 67 -4.94 -0.60 22.00
C SER A 67 -3.59 -1.29 21.73
N GLU A 68 -3.56 -2.61 21.81
CA GLU A 68 -2.32 -3.42 21.71
C GLU A 68 -1.50 -3.14 20.44
N TYR A 69 -2.17 -2.87 19.30
CA TYR A 69 -1.53 -2.63 18.01
C TYR A 69 -1.61 -1.16 17.56
N ASP A 70 -1.90 -0.24 18.47
CA ASP A 70 -1.82 1.20 18.23
C ASP A 70 -0.34 1.60 18.15
N ARG A 71 0.23 1.46 16.97
CA ARG A 71 1.63 1.77 16.69
C ARG A 71 1.74 2.79 15.57
N LEU A 72 2.31 3.94 15.86
CA LEU A 72 2.48 5.05 14.92
C LEU A 72 3.72 4.81 14.03
N SER A 73 3.62 3.85 13.12
CA SER A 73 4.70 3.53 12.16
C SER A 73 4.16 2.70 11.01
N ASP A 74 4.85 2.70 9.87
CA ASP A 74 4.64 1.79 8.74
C ASP A 74 3.26 1.88 8.07
N LEU A 75 2.79 3.11 7.80
CA LEU A 75 1.65 3.36 6.93
C LEU A 75 2.10 3.26 5.47
N ASN A 76 2.24 2.03 4.99
CA ASN A 76 2.93 1.75 3.75
C ASN A 76 1.96 1.36 2.63
N CYS A 77 2.38 1.57 1.39
CA CYS A 77 1.63 1.07 0.24
C CYS A 77 2.54 0.68 -0.93
N PHE A 78 1.98 -0.17 -1.78
CA PHE A 78 2.52 -0.60 -3.06
C PHE A 78 1.60 -0.18 -4.20
N TRP A 79 2.16 0.14 -5.37
CA TRP A 79 1.39 0.26 -6.61
C TRP A 79 2.21 -0.16 -7.81
N GLY A 80 1.55 -0.40 -8.95
CA GLY A 80 2.18 -0.96 -10.13
C GLY A 80 2.75 -2.36 -9.88
N ALA A 81 2.25 -3.05 -8.84
CA ALA A 81 2.81 -4.33 -8.42
C ALA A 81 2.49 -5.44 -9.42
N ASN A 82 3.52 -6.11 -9.89
CA ASN A 82 3.43 -7.29 -10.74
C ASN A 82 4.55 -8.29 -10.39
N ASP A 83 4.29 -9.56 -10.66
CA ASP A 83 5.26 -10.63 -10.46
C ASP A 83 5.94 -10.97 -11.80
N PRO A 84 7.24 -10.68 -11.99
CA PRO A 84 7.92 -10.97 -13.25
C PRO A 84 8.00 -12.47 -13.59
N GLU A 85 7.91 -13.38 -12.60
CA GLU A 85 7.86 -14.82 -12.84
C GLU A 85 6.43 -15.29 -13.18
N HIS A 86 5.40 -14.50 -12.80
CA HIS A 86 3.99 -14.78 -13.07
C HIS A 86 3.29 -13.53 -13.61
N PRO A 87 3.64 -13.04 -14.83
CA PRO A 87 3.27 -11.71 -15.31
C PRO A 87 1.75 -11.50 -15.45
N ASN A 88 0.98 -12.59 -15.55
CA ASN A 88 -0.47 -12.56 -15.68
C ASN A 88 -1.21 -12.81 -14.35
N ASN A 89 -0.50 -13.13 -13.27
CA ASN A 89 -1.12 -13.47 -11.99
C ASN A 89 -0.23 -13.11 -10.80
N LEU A 90 -0.39 -11.91 -10.28
CA LEU A 90 0.30 -11.48 -9.05
C LEU A 90 0.09 -12.47 -7.89
N PHE A 91 -1.08 -13.10 -7.83
CA PHE A 91 -1.50 -13.94 -6.70
C PHE A 91 -0.98 -15.38 -6.75
N ALA A 92 -0.29 -15.78 -7.83
CA ALA A 92 0.27 -17.13 -7.97
C ALA A 92 1.16 -17.53 -6.77
N ARG A 93 1.87 -16.56 -6.16
CA ARG A 93 2.75 -16.78 -5.01
C ARG A 93 2.27 -16.13 -3.72
N SER A 94 0.96 -15.79 -3.61
CA SER A 94 0.40 -15.15 -2.43
C SER A 94 0.64 -15.95 -1.15
N GLY A 95 0.43 -17.27 -1.20
CA GLY A 95 0.65 -18.15 -0.04
C GLY A 95 2.12 -18.20 0.41
N TRP A 96 3.08 -18.02 -0.50
CA TRP A 96 4.50 -17.92 -0.15
C TRP A 96 4.85 -16.52 0.39
N ARG A 97 4.34 -15.44 -0.21
CA ARG A 97 4.56 -14.09 0.29
C ARG A 97 3.95 -13.88 1.67
N ASN A 98 2.71 -14.30 1.83
CA ASN A 98 2.00 -14.40 3.11
C ASN A 98 2.28 -13.26 4.09
N GLY A 99 2.30 -12.00 3.62
CA GLY A 99 2.56 -10.85 4.48
C GLY A 99 4.02 -10.70 4.96
N ILE A 100 4.95 -11.54 4.53
CA ILE A 100 6.39 -11.44 4.89
C ILE A 100 7.07 -10.40 3.99
N PHE A 101 7.52 -9.28 4.59
CA PHE A 101 8.02 -8.13 3.84
C PHE A 101 9.18 -8.47 2.87
N GLN A 102 10.10 -9.35 3.29
CA GLN A 102 11.26 -9.74 2.49
C GLN A 102 10.86 -10.47 1.20
N HIS A 103 9.70 -11.12 1.17
CA HIS A 103 9.24 -11.86 0.00
C HIS A 103 8.75 -10.94 -1.13
N TYR A 104 8.35 -9.70 -0.82
CA TYR A 104 7.93 -8.72 -1.83
C TYR A 104 9.09 -8.19 -2.69
N LYS A 105 10.35 -8.45 -2.30
CA LYS A 105 11.53 -8.10 -3.12
C LYS A 105 11.50 -8.71 -4.53
N THR A 106 10.76 -9.81 -4.72
CA THR A 106 10.63 -10.50 -6.00
C THR A 106 9.60 -9.85 -6.95
N LEU A 107 8.91 -8.82 -6.51
CA LEU A 107 7.94 -8.08 -7.32
C LEU A 107 8.60 -6.85 -7.97
N ASN A 108 8.13 -6.48 -9.16
CA ASN A 108 8.27 -5.12 -9.64
C ASN A 108 7.16 -4.30 -8.98
N LEU A 109 7.48 -3.16 -8.36
CA LEU A 109 6.51 -2.27 -7.76
C LEU A 109 7.12 -0.94 -7.36
N PHE A 110 6.28 0.04 -7.09
CA PHE A 110 6.62 1.24 -6.35
C PHE A 110 6.18 1.07 -4.90
N TYR A 111 6.99 1.54 -3.97
CA TYR A 111 6.79 1.41 -2.54
C TYR A 111 6.97 2.75 -1.86
N VAL A 112 5.99 3.16 -1.08
CA VAL A 112 6.15 4.23 -0.09
C VAL A 112 6.01 3.63 1.30
N GLY A 113 7.06 3.82 2.11
CA GLY A 113 7.02 3.60 3.55
C GLY A 113 6.85 4.95 4.24
N TYR A 114 5.61 5.28 4.66
CA TYR A 114 5.32 6.52 5.37
C TYR A 114 5.40 6.29 6.88
N GLY A 115 6.26 7.05 7.54
CA GLY A 115 6.54 6.84 8.96
C GLY A 115 7.23 5.49 9.25
N GLY A 116 8.02 4.98 8.31
CA GLY A 116 8.78 3.75 8.51
C GLY A 116 9.85 3.89 9.60
N ASN A 117 10.42 2.75 10.00
CA ASN A 117 11.52 2.69 10.96
C ASN A 117 11.19 3.39 12.29
N HIS A 118 10.09 2.98 12.94
CA HIS A 118 9.55 3.61 14.16
C HIS A 118 9.22 5.10 13.99
N ASN A 119 8.55 5.42 12.89
CA ASN A 119 8.16 6.79 12.53
C ASN A 119 9.34 7.77 12.45
N SER A 120 10.46 7.34 11.91
CA SER A 120 11.65 8.18 11.74
C SER A 120 11.97 8.51 10.27
N THR A 121 11.32 7.83 9.31
CA THR A 121 11.58 8.03 7.88
C THR A 121 10.30 7.97 7.06
N THR A 122 10.25 8.75 5.98
CA THR A 122 9.26 8.57 4.91
C THR A 122 10.01 8.41 3.60
N ARG A 123 9.89 7.22 3.00
CA ARG A 123 10.80 6.78 1.94
C ARG A 123 10.05 6.25 0.73
N PHE A 124 10.50 6.65 -0.46
CA PHE A 124 10.05 6.13 -1.75
C PHE A 124 11.12 5.24 -2.38
N ARG A 125 10.70 4.05 -2.80
CA ARG A 125 11.54 3.07 -3.50
C ARG A 125 10.85 2.56 -4.77
N GLN A 126 11.67 2.16 -5.74
CA GLN A 126 11.25 1.30 -6.85
C GLN A 126 11.86 -0.08 -6.65
N TYR A 127 11.06 -1.13 -6.82
CA TYR A 127 11.51 -2.52 -6.72
C TYR A 127 11.62 -3.13 -8.11
N PHE A 128 12.71 -3.84 -8.34
CA PHE A 128 12.98 -4.59 -9.56
C PHE A 128 13.07 -6.08 -9.22
N GLY A 129 11.94 -6.79 -9.29
CA GLY A 129 11.81 -8.20 -8.91
C GLY A 129 12.78 -9.14 -9.59
N THR A 130 13.12 -8.86 -10.85
CA THR A 130 14.15 -9.62 -11.60
C THR A 130 15.57 -9.45 -11.05
N LYS A 131 15.79 -8.48 -10.16
CA LYS A 131 17.07 -8.21 -9.49
C LYS A 131 17.03 -8.55 -8.00
N ALA A 132 16.04 -9.31 -7.55
CA ALA A 132 15.79 -9.63 -6.14
C ALA A 132 17.00 -10.21 -5.39
N ASP A 133 17.86 -10.93 -6.08
CA ASP A 133 19.04 -11.59 -5.50
C ASP A 133 20.30 -10.71 -5.54
N THR A 134 20.17 -9.46 -5.99
CA THR A 134 21.26 -8.48 -5.94
C THR A 134 21.17 -7.65 -4.64
N ASN A 135 22.14 -6.73 -4.43
CA ASN A 135 22.09 -5.83 -3.28
C ASN A 135 20.91 -4.84 -3.36
N ASP A 136 20.50 -4.31 -2.21
CA ASP A 136 19.34 -3.41 -2.08
C ASP A 136 19.45 -2.13 -2.92
N ALA A 137 20.65 -1.61 -3.12
CA ALA A 137 20.84 -0.41 -3.93
C ALA A 137 20.49 -0.62 -5.41
N VAL A 138 20.56 -1.87 -5.89
CA VAL A 138 20.22 -2.26 -7.26
C VAL A 138 18.79 -2.81 -7.35
N ALA A 139 18.41 -3.68 -6.40
CA ALA A 139 17.11 -4.34 -6.41
C ALA A 139 15.97 -3.43 -5.95
N ARG A 140 16.25 -2.52 -5.02
CA ARG A 140 15.26 -1.67 -4.35
C ARG A 140 15.83 -0.27 -4.05
N PRO A 141 16.30 0.49 -5.05
CA PRO A 141 16.90 1.80 -4.83
C PRO A 141 15.94 2.73 -4.08
N VAL A 142 16.51 3.52 -3.16
CA VAL A 142 15.84 4.65 -2.57
C VAL A 142 15.82 5.78 -3.61
N ILE A 143 14.63 6.20 -4.01
CA ILE A 143 14.44 7.31 -4.96
C ILE A 143 14.49 8.64 -4.19
N LYS A 144 13.81 8.70 -3.04
CA LYS A 144 13.79 9.87 -2.17
C LYS A 144 13.41 9.47 -0.75
N GLU A 145 13.96 10.19 0.22
CA GLU A 145 13.69 10.00 1.64
C GLU A 145 13.54 11.35 2.35
N TYR A 146 12.65 11.37 3.33
CA TYR A 146 12.48 12.44 4.31
C TYR A 146 12.71 11.86 5.71
N THR A 147 13.37 12.66 6.58
CA THR A 147 13.62 12.32 7.99
C THR A 147 13.18 13.44 8.92
N ASP A 148 12.68 14.53 8.38
CA ASP A 148 12.19 15.67 9.13
C ASP A 148 10.76 15.45 9.64
N LYS A 149 10.42 16.13 10.75
CA LYS A 149 9.12 15.95 11.43
C LYS A 149 7.89 16.28 10.60
N ALA A 150 8.02 17.16 9.59
CA ALA A 150 6.89 17.54 8.75
C ALA A 150 6.41 16.39 7.87
N HIS A 151 7.29 15.43 7.59
CA HIS A 151 7.02 14.27 6.74
C HIS A 151 6.86 12.96 7.52
N LEU A 152 6.58 13.02 8.82
CA LEU A 152 6.31 11.86 9.67
C LEU A 152 4.82 11.75 10.03
N LEU A 153 4.43 10.59 10.54
CA LEU A 153 3.07 10.33 11.00
C LEU A 153 2.73 11.12 12.26
N LEU A 154 1.50 11.59 12.35
CA LEU A 154 0.91 12.17 13.54
C LEU A 154 -0.22 11.25 14.05
N PRO A 155 -0.39 11.09 15.37
CA PRO A 155 -1.43 10.26 15.94
C PRO A 155 -2.82 10.78 15.58
N ASP A 156 -3.76 9.86 15.37
CA ASP A 156 -5.19 10.13 15.13
C ASP A 156 -5.50 11.05 13.94
N LYS A 157 -4.52 11.34 13.10
CA LYS A 157 -4.67 12.20 11.92
C LYS A 157 -5.17 11.40 10.72
N TRP A 158 -6.19 11.91 10.03
CA TRP A 158 -6.58 11.44 8.71
C TRP A 158 -5.62 11.93 7.64
N TYR A 159 -5.12 11.00 6.83
CA TYR A 159 -4.32 11.27 5.64
C TYR A 159 -5.15 10.97 4.40
N HIS A 160 -5.22 11.92 3.49
CA HIS A 160 -5.74 11.70 2.14
C HIS A 160 -4.56 11.41 1.21
N ILE A 161 -4.47 10.18 0.77
CA ILE A 161 -3.41 9.71 -0.13
C ILE A 161 -3.93 9.74 -1.56
N ARG A 162 -3.10 10.24 -2.48
CA ARG A 162 -3.35 10.17 -3.92
C ARG A 162 -2.10 9.70 -4.63
N ILE A 163 -2.24 8.63 -5.40
CA ILE A 163 -1.20 8.06 -6.26
C ILE A 163 -1.66 8.22 -7.69
N CYS A 164 -0.84 8.82 -8.52
CA CYS A 164 -1.18 9.04 -9.93
C CYS A 164 -0.09 8.46 -10.82
N VAL A 165 -0.49 7.68 -11.81
CA VAL A 165 0.34 7.27 -12.95
C VAL A 165 -0.24 7.96 -14.17
N LYS A 166 0.53 8.86 -14.80
CA LYS A 166 0.06 9.65 -15.95
C LYS A 166 1.21 10.09 -16.84
N LYS A 167 1.07 9.83 -18.14
CA LYS A 167 2.01 10.32 -19.19
C LYS A 167 3.49 10.02 -18.83
N GLY A 168 3.77 8.77 -18.38
CA GLY A 168 5.14 8.35 -18.05
C GLY A 168 5.69 8.93 -16.75
N ILE A 169 4.83 9.38 -15.85
CA ILE A 169 5.21 9.89 -14.52
C ILE A 169 4.33 9.22 -13.47
N THR A 170 4.96 8.78 -12.37
CA THR A 170 4.22 8.42 -11.15
C THR A 170 4.46 9.45 -10.06
N THR A 171 3.38 9.78 -9.31
CA THR A 171 3.43 10.72 -8.18
C THR A 171 2.71 10.13 -6.97
N TYR A 172 3.18 10.54 -5.79
CA TYR A 172 2.52 10.23 -4.51
C TYR A 172 2.30 11.51 -3.73
N ARG A 173 1.06 11.74 -3.32
CA ARG A 173 0.62 12.95 -2.60
C ARG A 173 -0.04 12.59 -1.28
N ILE A 174 0.18 13.44 -0.28
CA ILE A 174 -0.49 13.39 1.02
C ILE A 174 -1.15 14.73 1.29
N ASN A 175 -2.47 14.74 1.54
CA ASN A 175 -3.24 15.94 1.84
C ASN A 175 -3.05 17.08 0.80
N GLY A 176 -2.86 16.69 -0.47
CA GLY A 176 -2.63 17.62 -1.58
C GLY A 176 -1.16 17.96 -1.86
N GLU A 177 -0.26 17.76 -0.91
CA GLU A 177 1.18 17.96 -1.09
C GLU A 177 1.81 16.82 -1.89
N GLU A 178 2.63 17.13 -2.91
CA GLU A 178 3.38 16.14 -3.68
C GLU A 178 4.70 15.82 -2.99
N LEU A 179 4.78 14.64 -2.34
CA LEU A 179 6.00 14.18 -1.69
C LEU A 179 6.99 13.56 -2.67
N PHE A 180 6.47 12.75 -3.60
CA PHE A 180 7.30 11.98 -4.50
C PHE A 180 6.81 12.09 -5.94
N ARG A 181 7.78 12.14 -6.86
CA ARG A 181 7.61 12.14 -8.31
C ARG A 181 8.74 11.36 -8.95
N LEU A 182 8.40 10.52 -9.93
CA LEU A 182 9.38 9.73 -10.68
C LEU A 182 8.92 9.61 -12.13
N PRO A 183 9.77 9.95 -13.14
CA PRO A 183 9.60 9.51 -14.51
C PRO A 183 9.72 7.99 -14.59
N ILE A 184 8.80 7.35 -15.29
CA ILE A 184 8.73 5.90 -15.43
C ILE A 184 8.68 5.49 -16.91
N LYS A 185 9.15 4.29 -17.22
CA LYS A 185 9.03 3.71 -18.56
C LYS A 185 7.60 3.25 -18.82
N ALA A 186 7.30 3.01 -20.09
CA ALA A 186 6.03 2.43 -20.49
C ALA A 186 5.76 1.13 -19.69
N HIS A 187 4.54 0.98 -19.20
CA HIS A 187 4.05 -0.17 -18.42
C HIS A 187 4.70 -0.39 -17.04
N GLU A 188 5.69 0.39 -16.61
CA GLU A 188 6.24 0.26 -15.24
C GLU A 188 5.21 0.60 -14.15
N GLY A 189 4.18 1.37 -14.47
CA GLY A 189 3.06 1.64 -13.56
C GLY A 189 1.94 0.59 -13.60
N ASP A 190 1.97 -0.36 -14.55
CA ASP A 190 0.91 -1.34 -14.72
C ASP A 190 0.99 -2.43 -13.64
N GLY A 191 -0.08 -2.65 -12.89
CA GLY A 191 -0.08 -3.64 -11.82
C GLY A 191 -1.17 -3.43 -10.78
N HIS A 192 -0.97 -3.99 -9.61
CA HIS A 192 -1.93 -3.95 -8.50
C HIS A 192 -1.54 -2.92 -7.45
N PHE A 193 -2.54 -2.47 -6.68
CA PHE A 193 -2.35 -1.69 -5.46
C PHE A 193 -2.36 -2.63 -4.25
N GLY A 194 -1.49 -2.34 -3.26
CA GLY A 194 -1.48 -3.03 -1.97
C GLY A 194 -1.31 -2.06 -0.81
N LEU A 195 -2.21 -2.10 0.16
CA LEU A 195 -2.00 -1.47 1.46
C LEU A 195 -1.13 -2.41 2.30
N ARG A 196 0.02 -1.92 2.76
CA ARG A 196 1.01 -2.72 3.49
C ARG A 196 1.15 -2.25 4.93
N LEU A 197 0.92 -3.15 5.89
CA LEU A 197 0.91 -2.88 7.32
C LEU A 197 1.88 -3.83 8.06
N LEU A 198 2.32 -3.40 9.25
CA LEU A 198 3.16 -4.20 10.15
C LEU A 198 2.84 -3.85 11.60
N GLU A 199 2.20 -4.77 12.33
CA GLU A 199 1.82 -4.54 13.73
C GLU A 199 1.07 -3.22 13.91
N ASN A 200 -0.04 -3.09 13.19
CA ASN A 200 -0.78 -1.84 13.08
C ASN A 200 -2.26 -2.00 13.39
N HIS A 201 -2.85 -0.89 13.81
CA HIS A 201 -4.28 -0.61 13.82
C HIS A 201 -4.54 0.57 12.89
N VAL A 202 -5.37 0.41 11.86
CA VAL A 202 -5.69 1.46 10.89
C VAL A 202 -7.18 1.51 10.56
N LEU A 203 -7.67 2.71 10.24
CA LEU A 203 -8.96 2.93 9.58
C LEU A 203 -8.68 3.34 8.13
N PHE A 204 -9.21 2.60 7.17
CA PHE A 204 -9.01 2.78 5.73
C PHE A 204 -10.37 2.96 5.05
N THR A 205 -10.56 4.06 4.32
CA THR A 205 -11.86 4.44 3.73
C THR A 205 -11.71 5.23 2.44
N ASP A 206 -12.82 5.51 1.76
CA ASP A 206 -12.88 6.33 0.53
C ASP A 206 -11.97 5.79 -0.60
N PHE A 207 -11.74 4.48 -0.66
CA PHE A 207 -10.87 3.91 -1.70
C PHE A 207 -11.52 4.01 -3.08
N GLN A 208 -10.80 4.66 -3.99
CA GLN A 208 -11.25 4.87 -5.36
C GLN A 208 -10.11 4.68 -6.36
N ILE A 209 -10.44 4.12 -7.51
CA ILE A 209 -9.56 4.09 -8.68
C ILE A 209 -10.27 4.80 -9.84
N LYS A 210 -9.57 5.74 -10.43
CA LYS A 210 -10.05 6.50 -11.58
C LYS A 210 -9.13 6.26 -12.77
N LYS A 211 -9.66 5.74 -13.87
CA LYS A 211 -8.95 5.72 -15.14
C LYS A 211 -8.89 7.15 -15.69
N LEU A 212 -7.71 7.59 -16.08
CA LEU A 212 -7.50 8.92 -16.63
C LEU A 212 -7.50 8.82 -18.16
N ASN A 213 -8.39 9.58 -18.80
CA ASN A 213 -8.43 9.66 -20.27
C ASN A 213 -7.30 10.56 -20.75
N ASN A 214 -6.59 10.14 -21.79
CA ASN A 214 -5.71 11.04 -22.55
C ASN A 214 -6.58 12.05 -23.28
N LYS A 215 -6.68 13.26 -22.74
CA LYS A 215 -7.10 14.42 -23.51
C LYS A 215 -5.87 15.08 -24.10
#